data_7659c448cd92bfa08a0c7db2055797e6
#
_entry.id   7659c448cd92bfa08a0c7db2055797e6
#
_cell.length_a   1.000
_cell.length_b   1.000
_cell.length_c   1.000
_cell.angle_alpha   90.00
_cell.angle_beta   90.00
_cell.angle_gamma   90.00
#
_symmetry.space_group_name_H-M   'P 1'
#
loop_
_entity.id
_entity.type
_entity.pdbx_description
1 polymer ?
#
loop_
_entity_poly.entity_id
_entity_poly.type
_entity_poly.pdbx_seq_one_letter_code
_entity_poly.pdbx_strand_id
1 'polypeptide(L)'
;MTQNRMEKHVTLVAVINIGFGILGIIVSTFILIGTILGSIYADDYEVRRILPIVGTAVFLFIFLTSIPEIIGGFGLLKRKPWARILILIVACLDLLWIPIGTIIGIYELWVLLQDETVQLFKPASG
;
A
#
# COMPACT_ATOMS: atom_id res chain seq x y z
N MET A 1 -20.97 10.37 17.48
CA MET A 1 -20.61 11.57 16.74
C MET A 1 -19.15 11.56 16.35
N THR A 2 -18.20 11.76 17.30
CA THR A 2 -16.79 11.69 16.96
C THR A 2 -16.39 10.31 16.44
N GLN A 3 -16.93 9.23 17.00
CA GLN A 3 -16.68 7.88 16.52
C GLN A 3 -17.14 7.70 15.07
N ASN A 4 -18.33 8.20 14.74
CA ASN A 4 -18.82 8.11 13.36
C ASN A 4 -17.92 8.86 12.40
N ARG A 5 -17.36 9.99 12.81
CA ARG A 5 -16.43 10.75 12.00
C ARG A 5 -15.15 9.94 11.74
N MET A 6 -14.61 9.31 12.79
CA MET A 6 -13.41 8.47 12.64
C MET A 6 -13.69 7.22 11.83
N GLU A 7 -14.89 6.64 11.95
CA GLU A 7 -15.27 5.50 11.12
C GLU A 7 -15.19 5.85 9.63
N LYS A 8 -15.66 7.03 9.26
CA LYS A 8 -15.58 7.49 7.87
C LYS A 8 -14.12 7.63 7.43
N HIS A 9 -13.27 8.20 8.30
CA HIS A 9 -11.86 8.34 7.98
C HIS A 9 -11.16 7.00 7.87
N VAL A 10 -11.45 6.06 8.76
CA VAL A 10 -10.87 4.72 8.71
C VAL A 10 -11.32 4.00 7.44
N THR A 11 -12.60 4.11 7.09
CA THR A 11 -13.12 3.53 5.85
C THR A 11 -12.42 4.13 4.63
N LEU A 12 -12.20 5.44 4.64
CA LEU A 12 -11.51 6.12 3.55
C LEU A 12 -10.07 5.62 3.43
N VAL A 13 -9.35 5.50 4.55
CA VAL A 13 -8.00 4.93 4.57
C VAL A 13 -8.01 3.52 4.00
N ALA A 14 -8.96 2.69 4.40
CA ALA A 14 -9.09 1.33 3.91
C ALA A 14 -9.30 1.28 2.40
N VAL A 15 -10.19 2.13 1.89
CA VAL A 15 -10.46 2.20 0.44
C VAL A 15 -9.23 2.68 -0.32
N ILE A 16 -8.53 3.68 0.21
CA ILE A 16 -7.29 4.18 -0.40
C ILE A 16 -6.26 3.05 -0.49
N ASN A 17 -6.06 2.30 0.59
CA ASN A 17 -5.07 1.23 0.61
C ASN A 17 -5.44 0.10 -0.36
N ILE A 18 -6.69 -0.30 -0.39
CA ILE A 18 -7.15 -1.32 -1.33
C ILE A 18 -6.96 -0.84 -2.76
N GLY A 19 -7.36 0.41 -3.05
CA GLY A 19 -7.21 0.99 -4.36
C GLY A 19 -5.76 1.06 -4.81
N PHE A 20 -4.88 1.55 -3.96
CA PHE A 20 -3.45 1.62 -4.26
C PHE A 20 -2.82 0.24 -4.38
N GLY A 21 -3.27 -0.73 -3.57
CA GLY A 21 -2.79 -2.10 -3.68
C GLY A 21 -3.14 -2.72 -5.03
N ILE A 22 -4.38 -2.56 -5.47
CA ILE A 22 -4.82 -3.06 -6.77
C ILE A 22 -4.09 -2.32 -7.89
N LEU A 23 -4.00 -0.99 -7.79
CA LEU A 23 -3.29 -0.20 -8.78
C LEU A 23 -1.83 -0.58 -8.84
N GLY A 24 -1.20 -0.83 -7.68
CA GLY A 24 0.19 -1.28 -7.60
C GLY A 24 0.42 -2.59 -8.33
N ILE A 25 -0.50 -3.55 -8.17
CA ILE A 25 -0.40 -4.84 -8.87
C ILE A 25 -0.49 -4.62 -10.38
N ILE A 26 -1.44 -3.80 -10.84
CA ILE A 26 -1.60 -3.49 -12.25
C ILE A 26 -0.35 -2.81 -12.80
N VAL A 27 0.13 -1.77 -12.11
CA VAL A 27 1.32 -1.02 -12.54
C VAL A 27 2.55 -1.92 -12.56
N SER A 28 2.74 -2.75 -11.52
CA SER A 28 3.90 -3.66 -11.48
C SER A 28 3.86 -4.66 -12.61
N THR A 29 2.69 -5.16 -12.98
CA THR A 29 2.54 -6.08 -14.11
C THR A 29 2.94 -5.39 -15.41
N PHE A 30 2.50 -4.14 -15.63
CA PHE A 30 2.89 -3.38 -16.81
C PHE A 30 4.39 -3.10 -16.83
N ILE A 31 4.98 -2.79 -15.69
CA ILE A 31 6.43 -2.58 -15.58
C ILE A 31 7.18 -3.85 -15.97
N LEU A 32 6.75 -5.00 -15.46
CA LEU A 32 7.38 -6.28 -15.77
C LEU A 32 7.30 -6.59 -17.26
N ILE A 33 6.11 -6.47 -17.85
CA ILE A 33 5.90 -6.72 -19.27
C ILE A 33 6.74 -5.74 -20.10
N GLY A 34 6.72 -4.46 -19.75
CA GLY A 34 7.50 -3.43 -20.46
C GLY A 34 8.99 -3.67 -20.39
N THR A 35 9.52 -4.10 -19.24
CA THR A 35 10.95 -4.37 -19.11
C THR A 35 11.35 -5.62 -19.89
N ILE A 36 10.52 -6.65 -19.91
CA ILE A 36 10.79 -7.86 -20.69
C ILE A 36 10.79 -7.53 -22.19
N LEU A 37 9.79 -6.80 -22.67
CA LEU A 37 9.72 -6.41 -24.07
C LEU A 37 10.87 -5.48 -24.45
N GLY A 38 11.19 -4.50 -23.59
CA GLY A 38 12.32 -3.61 -23.82
C GLY A 38 13.64 -4.36 -23.87
N SER A 39 13.80 -5.38 -23.04
CA SER A 39 15.00 -6.23 -23.05
C SER A 39 15.13 -6.99 -24.37
N ILE A 40 14.03 -7.52 -24.90
CA ILE A 40 14.05 -8.28 -26.16
C ILE A 40 14.44 -7.38 -27.34
N TYR A 41 13.95 -6.14 -27.36
CA TYR A 41 14.18 -5.22 -28.46
C TYR A 41 15.41 -4.31 -28.27
N ALA A 42 16.09 -4.40 -27.12
CA ALA A 42 17.27 -3.59 -26.87
C ALA A 42 18.46 -4.08 -27.72
N ASP A 43 19.19 -3.12 -28.30
CA ASP A 43 20.38 -3.44 -29.08
C ASP A 43 21.62 -3.63 -28.19
N ASP A 44 21.63 -2.99 -27.02
CA ASP A 44 22.74 -3.04 -26.08
C ASP A 44 22.69 -4.32 -25.26
N TYR A 45 23.78 -5.07 -25.23
CA TYR A 45 23.87 -6.32 -24.48
C TYR A 45 23.68 -6.09 -22.98
N GLU A 46 24.28 -5.03 -22.44
CA GLU A 46 24.16 -4.74 -21.00
C GLU A 46 22.72 -4.42 -20.62
N VAL A 47 22.01 -3.67 -21.45
CA VAL A 47 20.60 -3.37 -21.22
C VAL A 47 19.77 -4.65 -21.23
N ARG A 48 20.02 -5.55 -22.19
CA ARG A 48 19.31 -6.83 -22.27
C ARG A 48 19.52 -7.67 -21.01
N ARG A 49 20.70 -7.58 -20.40
CA ARG A 49 21.03 -8.36 -19.21
C ARG A 49 20.47 -7.74 -17.95
N ILE A 50 20.60 -6.42 -17.82
CA ILE A 50 20.25 -5.69 -16.60
C ILE A 50 18.77 -5.41 -16.51
N LEU A 51 18.12 -5.06 -17.62
CA LEU A 51 16.74 -4.61 -17.63
C LEU A 51 15.76 -5.63 -17.02
N PRO A 52 15.82 -6.94 -17.37
CA PRO A 52 14.92 -7.90 -16.73
C PRO A 52 15.18 -8.05 -15.24
N ILE A 53 16.42 -7.94 -14.79
CA ILE A 53 16.77 -8.05 -13.37
C ILE A 53 16.16 -6.89 -12.60
N VAL A 54 16.34 -5.66 -13.09
CA VAL A 54 15.77 -4.47 -12.45
C VAL A 54 14.25 -4.50 -12.49
N GLY A 55 13.67 -4.86 -13.63
CA GLY A 55 12.22 -4.94 -13.78
C GLY A 55 11.60 -5.96 -12.85
N THR A 56 12.22 -7.14 -12.71
CA THR A 56 11.74 -8.17 -11.79
C THR A 56 11.85 -7.70 -10.34
N ALA A 57 12.96 -7.04 -9.98
CA ALA A 57 13.15 -6.52 -8.64
C ALA A 57 12.08 -5.47 -8.30
N VAL A 58 11.82 -4.54 -9.20
CA VAL A 58 10.80 -3.52 -9.02
C VAL A 58 9.41 -4.15 -8.93
N PHE A 59 9.12 -5.11 -9.82
CA PHE A 59 7.85 -5.84 -9.79
C PHE A 59 7.63 -6.51 -8.44
N LEU A 60 8.61 -7.26 -7.96
CA LEU A 60 8.49 -7.96 -6.68
C LEU A 60 8.31 -6.99 -5.53
N PHE A 61 9.04 -5.88 -5.53
CA PHE A 61 8.93 -4.89 -4.47
C PHE A 61 7.51 -4.30 -4.42
N ILE A 62 7.00 -3.84 -5.56
CA ILE A 62 5.66 -3.26 -5.62
C ILE A 62 4.60 -4.31 -5.31
N PHE A 63 4.73 -5.50 -5.88
CA PHE A 63 3.78 -6.59 -5.68
C PHE A 63 3.72 -6.99 -4.21
N LEU A 64 4.88 -7.16 -3.57
CA LEU A 64 4.94 -7.57 -2.16
C LEU A 64 4.40 -6.49 -1.22
N THR A 65 4.60 -5.20 -1.55
CA THR A 65 4.02 -4.12 -0.74
C THR A 65 2.52 -3.97 -0.98
N SER A 66 2.04 -4.32 -2.17
CA SER A 66 0.62 -4.24 -2.48
C SER A 66 -0.22 -5.26 -1.72
N ILE A 67 0.32 -6.44 -1.46
CA ILE A 67 -0.40 -7.48 -0.74
C ILE A 67 -0.79 -7.03 0.69
N PRO A 68 0.14 -6.53 1.52
CA PRO A 68 -0.24 -6.02 2.84
C PRO A 68 -1.22 -4.86 2.77
N GLU A 69 -1.12 -4.00 1.77
CA GLU A 69 -2.06 -2.89 1.61
C GLU A 69 -3.48 -3.39 1.39
N ILE A 70 -3.67 -4.38 0.54
CA ILE A 70 -4.98 -4.94 0.26
C ILE A 70 -5.51 -5.68 1.50
N ILE A 71 -4.69 -6.54 2.09
CA ILE A 71 -5.08 -7.31 3.28
C ILE A 71 -5.41 -6.38 4.43
N GLY A 72 -4.54 -5.40 4.68
CA GLY A 72 -4.77 -4.42 5.74
C GLY A 72 -6.00 -3.58 5.49
N GLY A 73 -6.23 -3.17 4.23
CA GLY A 73 -7.42 -2.41 3.87
C GLY A 73 -8.70 -3.18 4.16
N PHE A 74 -8.76 -4.44 3.77
CA PHE A 74 -9.92 -5.28 4.11
C PHE A 74 -10.07 -5.47 5.61
N GLY A 75 -8.95 -5.66 6.32
CA GLY A 75 -8.96 -5.76 7.76
C GLY A 75 -9.48 -4.49 8.44
N LEU A 76 -9.11 -3.32 7.90
CA LEU A 76 -9.63 -2.05 8.41
C LEU A 76 -11.14 -1.95 8.22
N LEU A 77 -11.65 -2.41 7.08
CA LEU A 77 -13.10 -2.41 6.84
C LEU A 77 -13.83 -3.30 7.85
N LYS A 78 -13.18 -4.38 8.29
CA LYS A 78 -13.73 -5.30 9.27
C LYS A 78 -13.37 -4.90 10.70
N ARG A 79 -12.68 -3.81 10.89
CA ARG A 79 -12.24 -3.29 12.19
C ARG A 79 -11.39 -4.29 12.99
N LYS A 80 -10.53 -5.04 12.29
CA LYS A 80 -9.62 -5.98 12.95
C LYS A 80 -8.46 -5.22 13.59
N PRO A 81 -8.12 -5.48 14.86
CA PRO A 81 -7.03 -4.76 15.53
C PRO A 81 -5.67 -4.92 14.83
N TRP A 82 -5.37 -6.12 14.30
CA TRP A 82 -4.10 -6.35 13.61
C TRP A 82 -3.98 -5.49 12.34
N ALA A 83 -5.11 -5.20 11.69
CA ALA A 83 -5.10 -4.42 10.45
C ALA A 83 -4.62 -3.00 10.69
N ARG A 84 -4.99 -2.40 11.82
CA ARG A 84 -4.54 -1.06 12.17
C ARG A 84 -3.02 -1.01 12.25
N ILE A 85 -2.41 -2.01 12.91
CA ILE A 85 -0.96 -2.09 13.05
C ILE A 85 -0.31 -2.32 11.68
N LEU A 86 -0.88 -3.22 10.89
CA LEU A 86 -0.35 -3.52 9.55
C LEU A 86 -0.36 -2.28 8.66
N ILE A 87 -1.46 -1.53 8.66
CA ILE A 87 -1.56 -0.32 7.83
C ILE A 87 -0.65 0.80 8.37
N LEU A 88 -0.41 0.85 9.68
CA LEU A 88 0.57 1.80 10.22
C LEU A 88 1.97 1.50 9.68
N ILE A 89 2.33 0.23 9.59
CA ILE A 89 3.61 -0.17 9.01
C ILE A 89 3.66 0.20 7.53
N VAL A 90 2.60 -0.08 6.78
CA VAL A 90 2.50 0.27 5.36
C VAL A 90 2.58 1.78 5.17
N ALA A 91 1.92 2.56 6.03
CA ALA A 91 1.98 4.02 5.95
C ALA A 91 3.40 4.53 6.16
N CYS A 92 4.15 3.92 7.08
CA CYS A 92 5.56 4.28 7.28
C CYS A 92 6.38 4.01 6.02
N LEU A 93 6.09 2.89 5.34
CA LEU A 93 6.75 2.58 4.07
C LEU A 93 6.34 3.57 2.99
N ASP A 94 5.09 4.00 2.98
CA ASP A 94 4.59 4.96 2.00
C ASP A 94 5.29 6.32 2.13
N LEU A 95 5.75 6.68 3.32
CA LEU A 95 6.48 7.93 3.51
C LEU A 95 7.76 7.98 2.68
N LEU A 96 8.28 6.82 2.28
CA LEU A 96 9.45 6.75 1.41
C LEU A 96 9.13 7.12 -0.05
N TRP A 97 7.87 7.12 -0.43
CA TRP A 97 7.43 7.45 -1.78
C TRP A 97 7.05 8.92 -1.85
N ILE A 98 8.05 9.77 -2.05
CA ILE A 98 7.88 11.22 -2.14
C ILE A 98 7.46 11.61 -3.55
N PRO A 99 6.51 12.57 -3.74
CA PRO A 99 5.81 13.37 -2.73
C PRO A 99 4.44 12.85 -2.31
N ILE A 100 3.80 12.04 -3.17
CA ILE A 100 2.40 11.63 -2.96
C ILE A 100 2.29 10.66 -1.79
N GLY A 101 3.20 9.68 -1.73
CA GLY A 101 3.22 8.71 -0.65
C GLY A 101 3.38 9.35 0.72
N THR A 102 4.20 10.39 0.81
CA THR A 102 4.41 11.11 2.08
C THR A 102 3.10 11.73 2.57
N ILE A 103 2.37 12.39 1.70
CA ILE A 103 1.10 13.03 2.07
C ILE A 103 0.10 11.98 2.53
N ILE A 104 -0.05 10.90 1.77
CA ILE A 104 -0.97 9.81 2.08
C ILE A 104 -0.57 9.13 3.39
N GLY A 105 0.73 8.85 3.56
CA GLY A 105 1.25 8.21 4.76
C GLY A 105 0.98 9.05 6.01
N ILE A 106 1.21 10.36 5.94
CA ILE A 106 0.95 11.25 7.06
C ILE A 106 -0.54 11.24 7.40
N TYR A 107 -1.40 11.31 6.39
CA TYR A 107 -2.85 11.25 6.62
C TYR A 107 -3.25 9.94 7.31
N GLU A 108 -2.76 8.82 6.80
CA GLU A 108 -3.07 7.50 7.38
C GLU A 108 -2.58 7.39 8.81
N LEU A 109 -1.35 7.86 9.09
CA LEU A 109 -0.80 7.85 10.44
C LEU A 109 -1.66 8.70 11.37
N TRP A 110 -2.07 9.89 10.90
CA TRP A 110 -2.90 10.77 11.71
C TRP A 110 -4.21 10.08 12.08
N VAL A 111 -4.89 9.49 11.09
CA VAL A 111 -6.18 8.83 11.32
C VAL A 111 -6.03 7.64 12.28
N LEU A 112 -5.04 6.79 12.02
CA LEU A 112 -4.92 5.52 12.76
C LEU A 112 -4.35 5.71 14.17
N LEU A 113 -3.69 6.83 14.43
CA LEU A 113 -3.16 7.13 15.77
C LEU A 113 -4.13 7.89 16.66
N GLN A 114 -5.28 8.32 16.13
CA GLN A 114 -6.27 9.01 16.96
C GLN A 114 -6.86 8.07 18.01
N ASP A 115 -7.08 8.58 19.21
CA ASP A 115 -7.65 7.79 20.30
C ASP A 115 -9.02 7.22 19.92
N GLU A 116 -9.81 7.99 19.21
CA GLU A 116 -11.12 7.57 18.74
C GLU A 116 -11.00 6.37 17.79
N THR A 117 -9.99 6.39 16.90
CA THR A 117 -9.74 5.27 15.99
C THR A 117 -9.30 4.03 16.76
N VAL A 118 -8.43 4.19 17.77
CA VAL A 118 -7.97 3.07 18.58
C VAL A 118 -9.17 2.36 19.21
N GLN A 119 -10.14 3.12 19.70
CA GLN A 119 -11.32 2.54 20.32
C GLN A 119 -12.17 1.73 19.34
N LEU A 120 -12.20 2.12 18.06
CA LEU A 120 -12.92 1.36 17.04
C LEU A 120 -12.34 -0.05 16.84
N PHE A 121 -11.07 -0.23 17.17
CA PHE A 121 -10.38 -1.51 16.97
C PHE A 121 -10.22 -2.33 18.25
N LYS A 122 -10.75 -1.82 19.38
CA LYS A 122 -10.72 -2.58 20.63
C LYS A 122 -11.80 -3.67 20.60
N PRO A 123 -11.53 -4.83 21.25
CA PRO A 123 -12.55 -5.86 21.39
C PRO A 123 -13.80 -5.31 22.12
N ALA A 124 -14.96 -5.83 21.75
CA ALA A 124 -16.21 -5.38 22.34
C ALA A 124 -16.25 -5.59 23.86
N SER A 125 -15.52 -6.57 24.36
CA SER A 125 -15.46 -6.90 25.79
C SER A 125 -14.43 -6.08 26.55
N GLY A 126 -13.62 -5.32 25.85
CA GLY A 126 -12.52 -4.59 26.47
C GLY A 126 -12.79 -3.15 26.78
#